data_3d25a3eb32e884be0700d8a3a09bc05d
#
_entry.id   3d25a3eb32e884be0700d8a3a09bc05d
#
_cell.length_a   1.000
_cell.length_b   1.000
_cell.length_c   1.000
_cell.angle_alpha   90.00
_cell.angle_beta   90.00
_cell.angle_gamma   90.00
#
_symmetry.space_group_name_H-M   'P 1'
#
loop_
_entity.id
_entity.type
_entity.pdbx_description
1 polymer ?
#
loop_
_entity_poly.entity_id
_entity_poly.type
_entity_poly.pdbx_seq_one_letter_code
_entity_poly.pdbx_strand_id
1 'polypeptide(L)'
;MVEEMFSSANMAFAMYPGLTHGAYRALATHGSETLKARFLPRLATGEWSGTMCLTEPQCGTDLGLVRTRAEPQEDGTYRITGSKIFISAGEHDLSENIIHLVLARLPDAPSGIRCISLFLVPKRRTAA
;
A
#
# COMPACT_ATOMS: atom_id res chain seq x y z
N MET A 1 -3.39 23.33 -5.68
CA MET A 1 -4.61 24.17 -5.46
C MET A 1 -5.71 23.40 -4.72
N VAL A 2 -6.34 22.35 -5.30
CA VAL A 2 -7.41 21.61 -4.59
C VAL A 2 -6.92 20.94 -3.30
N GLU A 3 -5.80 20.25 -3.36
CA GLU A 3 -5.18 19.60 -2.21
C GLU A 3 -4.79 20.61 -1.11
N GLU A 4 -4.29 21.75 -1.48
CA GLU A 4 -3.94 22.86 -0.60
C GLU A 4 -5.20 23.43 0.10
N MET A 5 -6.30 23.57 -0.63
CA MET A 5 -7.59 24.00 -0.06
C MET A 5 -8.12 22.99 0.97
N PHE A 6 -8.10 21.70 0.66
CA PHE A 6 -8.51 20.65 1.59
C PHE A 6 -7.60 20.59 2.82
N SER A 7 -6.29 20.67 2.64
CA SER A 7 -5.33 20.62 3.75
C SER A 7 -5.48 21.82 4.69
N SER A 8 -5.80 23.02 4.15
CA SER A 8 -6.05 24.21 4.95
C SER A 8 -7.37 24.13 5.71
N ALA A 9 -8.40 23.54 5.11
CA ALA A 9 -9.72 23.42 5.73
C ALA A 9 -9.81 22.27 6.74
N ASN A 10 -9.29 21.10 6.39
CA ASN A 10 -9.30 19.91 7.23
C ASN A 10 -8.21 18.90 6.79
N MET A 11 -7.09 18.93 7.47
CA MET A 11 -5.94 18.05 7.18
C MET A 11 -6.30 16.56 7.34
N ALA A 12 -7.10 16.20 8.34
CA ALA A 12 -7.50 14.80 8.55
C ALA A 12 -8.32 14.27 7.37
N PHE A 13 -9.20 15.08 6.82
CA PHE A 13 -9.94 14.74 5.60
C PHE A 13 -9.03 14.62 4.38
N ALA A 14 -8.06 15.53 4.23
CA ALA A 14 -7.14 15.55 3.09
C ALA A 14 -6.22 14.34 3.03
N MET A 15 -5.90 13.72 4.17
CA MET A 15 -5.00 12.56 4.23
C MET A 15 -5.56 11.32 3.51
N TYR A 16 -6.85 11.06 3.59
CA TYR A 16 -7.44 9.86 2.97
C TYR A 16 -7.33 9.83 1.44
N PRO A 17 -7.81 10.84 0.70
CA PRO A 17 -7.65 10.85 -0.75
C PRO A 17 -6.19 10.95 -1.19
N GLY A 18 -5.33 11.60 -0.42
CA GLY A 18 -3.89 11.70 -0.71
C GLY A 18 -3.19 10.34 -0.76
N LEU A 19 -3.50 9.44 0.18
CA LEU A 19 -2.97 8.07 0.19
C LEU A 19 -3.49 7.24 -0.98
N THR A 20 -4.77 7.35 -1.31
CA THR A 20 -5.37 6.69 -2.48
C THR A 20 -4.73 7.17 -3.78
N HIS A 21 -4.51 8.49 -3.90
CA HIS A 21 -3.80 9.06 -5.05
C HIS A 21 -2.35 8.55 -5.14
N GLY A 22 -1.64 8.45 -4.02
CA GLY A 22 -0.30 7.86 -3.96
C GLY A 22 -0.26 6.41 -4.43
N ALA A 23 -1.19 5.59 -3.97
CA ALA A 23 -1.34 4.19 -4.40
C ALA A 23 -1.65 4.08 -5.89
N TYR A 24 -2.58 4.91 -6.40
CA TYR A 24 -2.89 4.99 -7.82
C TYR A 24 -1.64 5.32 -8.65
N ARG A 25 -0.90 6.36 -8.27
CA ARG A 25 0.31 6.78 -9.01
C ARG A 25 1.41 5.73 -9.01
N ALA A 26 1.66 5.10 -7.87
CA ALA A 26 2.65 4.02 -7.77
C ALA A 26 2.29 2.85 -8.70
N LEU A 27 1.02 2.44 -8.68
CA LEU A 27 0.54 1.36 -9.53
C LEU A 27 0.54 1.74 -11.02
N ALA A 28 0.10 2.95 -11.37
CA ALA A 28 0.09 3.43 -12.76
C ALA A 28 1.49 3.48 -13.36
N THR A 29 2.50 3.82 -12.55
CA THR A 29 3.89 3.93 -13.00
C THR A 29 4.60 2.58 -13.06
N HIS A 30 4.40 1.72 -12.06
CA HIS A 30 5.23 0.53 -11.85
C HIS A 30 4.47 -0.79 -11.94
N GLY A 31 3.14 -0.78 -11.95
CA GLY A 31 2.33 -2.00 -12.02
C GLY A 31 2.39 -2.68 -13.38
N SER A 32 2.21 -4.01 -13.39
CA SER A 32 1.97 -4.74 -14.63
C SER A 32 0.62 -4.34 -15.24
N GLU A 33 0.44 -4.55 -16.53
CA GLU A 33 -0.82 -4.22 -17.21
C GLU A 33 -2.02 -4.95 -16.60
N THR A 34 -1.84 -6.18 -16.14
CA THR A 34 -2.87 -6.94 -15.42
C THR A 34 -3.27 -6.25 -14.11
N LEU A 35 -2.29 -5.80 -13.31
CA LEU A 35 -2.56 -5.09 -12.07
C LEU A 35 -3.21 -3.72 -12.34
N LYS A 36 -2.73 -2.99 -13.34
CA LYS A 36 -3.32 -1.70 -13.73
C LYS A 36 -4.79 -1.86 -14.13
N ALA A 37 -5.08 -2.80 -15.03
CA ALA A 37 -6.45 -3.05 -15.49
C ALA A 37 -7.40 -3.41 -14.34
N ARG A 38 -6.91 -4.17 -13.36
CA ARG A 38 -7.70 -4.65 -12.23
C ARG A 38 -7.97 -3.58 -11.17
N PHE A 39 -6.97 -2.78 -10.82
CA PHE A 39 -7.01 -1.92 -9.64
C PHE A 39 -7.20 -0.43 -9.96
N LEU A 40 -6.63 0.10 -11.05
CA LEU A 40 -6.67 1.54 -11.33
C LEU A 40 -8.09 2.10 -11.49
N PRO A 41 -9.02 1.45 -12.22
CA PRO A 41 -10.36 2.00 -12.39
C PRO A 41 -11.08 2.26 -11.06
N ARG A 42 -10.99 1.31 -10.13
CA ARG A 42 -11.68 1.40 -8.83
C ARG A 42 -11.00 2.35 -7.85
N LEU A 43 -9.67 2.50 -7.92
CA LEU A 43 -8.94 3.53 -7.19
C LEU A 43 -9.27 4.94 -7.72
N ALA A 44 -9.45 5.08 -9.04
CA ALA A 44 -9.79 6.35 -9.68
C ALA A 44 -11.21 6.83 -9.34
N THR A 45 -12.17 5.92 -9.23
CA THR A 45 -13.56 6.23 -8.88
C THR A 45 -13.77 6.43 -7.37
N GLY A 46 -12.82 5.99 -6.54
CA GLY A 46 -12.96 5.98 -5.09
C GLY A 46 -13.76 4.80 -4.52
N GLU A 47 -14.19 3.85 -5.35
CA GLU A 47 -14.78 2.59 -4.87
C GLU A 47 -13.82 1.87 -3.93
N TRP A 48 -12.54 1.91 -4.25
CA TRP A 48 -11.47 1.38 -3.42
C TRP A 48 -10.54 2.51 -2.98
N SER A 49 -10.10 2.44 -1.74
CA SER A 49 -9.08 3.35 -1.20
C SER A 49 -7.70 2.68 -1.21
N GLY A 50 -6.67 3.49 -1.08
CA GLY A 50 -5.29 3.03 -1.00
C GLY A 50 -4.61 3.50 0.26
N THR A 51 -3.61 2.74 0.73
CA THR A 51 -2.79 3.13 1.87
C THR A 51 -1.36 2.63 1.73
N MET A 52 -0.44 3.24 2.49
CA MET A 52 0.97 2.87 2.55
C MET A 52 1.30 2.22 3.89
N CYS A 53 1.75 0.97 3.87
CA CYS A 53 2.13 0.20 5.04
C CYS A 53 3.66 0.09 5.13
N LEU A 54 4.30 1.09 5.71
CA LEU A 54 5.75 1.20 5.87
C LEU A 54 6.19 0.82 7.28
N THR A 55 5.68 1.55 8.29
CA THR A 55 6.16 1.56 9.67
C THR A 55 5.89 0.25 10.40
N GLU A 56 6.87 -0.20 11.16
CA GLU A 56 6.78 -1.36 12.06
C GLU A 56 7.13 -0.92 13.49
N PRO A 57 6.82 -1.71 14.53
CA PRO A 57 7.13 -1.33 15.91
C PRO A 57 8.60 -0.95 16.16
N GLN A 58 9.53 -1.55 15.43
CA GLN A 58 10.97 -1.32 15.56
C GLN A 58 11.56 -0.42 14.48
N CYS A 59 10.79 -0.02 13.46
CA CYS A 59 11.33 0.81 12.39
C CYS A 59 10.29 1.77 11.79
N GLY A 60 10.75 2.94 11.43
CA GLY A 60 10.00 3.94 10.69
C GLY A 60 10.95 4.66 9.73
N THR A 61 11.80 5.52 10.25
CA THR A 61 12.80 6.25 9.45
C THR A 61 13.89 5.32 8.90
N ASP A 62 14.40 4.38 9.71
CA ASP A 62 15.38 3.39 9.25
C ASP A 62 14.67 2.15 8.67
N LEU A 63 14.45 2.17 7.37
CA LEU A 63 13.86 1.05 6.64
C LEU A 63 14.78 -0.19 6.60
N GLY A 64 16.05 -0.05 6.93
CA GLY A 64 16.96 -1.18 7.08
C GLY A 64 16.48 -2.21 8.11
N LEU A 65 15.65 -1.78 9.06
CA LEU A 65 15.12 -2.60 10.15
C LEU A 65 13.78 -3.30 9.82
N VAL A 66 13.21 -3.13 8.62
CA VAL A 66 11.96 -3.80 8.20
C VAL A 66 12.09 -5.30 8.34
N ARG A 67 11.15 -5.94 9.06
CA ARG A 67 11.08 -7.38 9.32
C ARG A 67 9.93 -8.09 8.60
N THR A 68 8.94 -7.36 8.11
CA THR A 68 7.85 -7.95 7.30
C THR A 68 8.44 -8.72 6.14
N ARG A 69 7.97 -9.95 5.93
CA ARG A 69 8.45 -10.90 4.91
C ARG A 69 7.37 -11.16 3.88
N ALA A 70 7.81 -11.40 2.66
CA ALA A 70 6.98 -11.78 1.52
C ALA A 70 7.50 -13.09 0.95
N GLU A 71 6.80 -14.19 1.21
CA GLU A 71 7.17 -15.53 0.77
C GLU A 71 6.46 -15.83 -0.56
N PRO A 72 7.19 -16.14 -1.65
CA PRO A 72 6.59 -16.48 -2.93
C PRO A 72 5.77 -17.78 -2.81
N GLN A 73 4.65 -17.84 -3.53
CA GLN A 73 3.76 -19.00 -3.62
C GLN A 73 3.80 -19.58 -5.04
N GLU A 74 3.39 -20.82 -5.21
CA GLU A 74 3.37 -21.53 -6.50
C GLU A 74 2.45 -20.87 -7.55
N ASP A 75 1.42 -20.16 -7.11
CA ASP A 75 0.47 -19.44 -7.96
C ASP A 75 0.98 -18.05 -8.42
N GLY A 76 2.23 -17.70 -8.12
CA GLY A 76 2.82 -16.40 -8.44
C GLY A 76 2.42 -15.28 -7.50
N THR A 77 1.66 -15.56 -6.46
CA THR A 77 1.35 -14.61 -5.39
C THR A 77 2.40 -14.64 -4.28
N TYR A 78 2.22 -13.80 -3.28
CA TYR A 78 3.10 -13.76 -2.10
C TYR A 78 2.29 -13.84 -0.81
N ARG A 79 2.79 -14.59 0.15
CA ARG A 79 2.28 -14.59 1.52
C ARG A 79 3.05 -13.54 2.32
N ILE A 80 2.34 -12.51 2.81
CA ILE A 80 2.94 -11.45 3.61
C ILE A 80 2.75 -11.78 5.09
N THR A 81 3.85 -11.71 5.87
CA THR A 81 3.85 -11.94 7.31
C THR A 81 4.63 -10.84 8.02
N GLY A 82 4.02 -10.19 9.00
CA GLY A 82 4.62 -9.09 9.76
C GLY A 82 3.57 -8.22 10.44
N SER A 83 4.03 -7.18 11.12
CA SER A 83 3.18 -6.19 11.78
C SER A 83 3.52 -4.81 11.31
N LYS A 84 2.52 -4.06 10.89
CA LYS A 84 2.62 -2.64 10.53
C LYS A 84 1.83 -1.80 11.53
N ILE A 85 2.34 -0.62 11.88
CA ILE A 85 1.71 0.29 12.83
C ILE A 85 1.58 1.68 12.24
N PHE A 86 0.68 2.49 12.81
CA PHE A 86 0.43 3.88 12.40
C PHE A 86 0.06 4.01 10.91
N ILE A 87 -0.77 3.10 10.43
CA ILE A 87 -1.20 3.10 9.03
C ILE A 87 -2.42 3.98 8.87
N SER A 88 -2.23 5.18 8.35
CA SER A 88 -3.33 6.10 8.02
C SER A 88 -4.28 5.46 7.02
N ALA A 89 -5.59 5.53 7.29
CA ALA A 89 -6.63 4.87 6.50
C ALA A 89 -6.41 3.35 6.31
N GLY A 90 -5.72 2.70 7.27
CA GLY A 90 -5.40 1.27 7.19
C GLY A 90 -6.60 0.35 7.43
N GLU A 91 -7.62 0.83 8.14
CA GLU A 91 -8.85 0.10 8.42
C GLU A 91 -10.03 1.07 8.52
N HIS A 92 -11.04 0.88 7.70
CA HIS A 92 -12.29 1.64 7.70
C HIS A 92 -13.35 0.97 6.81
N ASP A 93 -14.57 1.48 6.81
CA ASP A 93 -15.71 1.04 6.02
C ASP A 93 -16.20 2.10 5.00
N LEU A 94 -15.39 3.13 4.75
CA LEU A 94 -15.70 4.23 3.82
C LEU A 94 -15.58 3.85 2.35
N SER A 95 -14.96 2.70 2.06
CA SER A 95 -14.81 2.17 0.70
C SER A 95 -15.04 0.66 0.69
N GLU A 96 -15.38 0.09 -0.45
CA GLU A 96 -15.64 -1.35 -0.59
C GLU A 96 -14.41 -2.21 -0.30
N ASN A 97 -13.22 -1.69 -0.60
CA ASN A 97 -11.95 -2.36 -0.36
C ASN A 97 -10.84 -1.35 -0.07
N ILE A 98 -9.79 -1.81 0.61
CA ILE A 98 -8.58 -1.02 0.85
C ILE A 98 -7.41 -1.76 0.18
N ILE A 99 -6.65 -1.05 -0.63
CA ILE A 99 -5.47 -1.59 -1.30
C ILE A 99 -4.23 -1.11 -0.56
N HIS A 100 -3.65 -2.03 0.21
CA HIS A 100 -2.44 -1.75 0.98
C HIS A 100 -1.20 -1.89 0.09
N LEU A 101 -0.39 -0.85 0.02
CA LEU A 101 0.97 -0.93 -0.50
C LEU A 101 1.90 -1.27 0.67
N VAL A 102 2.39 -2.50 0.71
CA VAL A 102 3.14 -3.05 1.85
C VAL A 102 4.60 -3.19 1.52
N LEU A 103 5.48 -2.57 2.32
CA LEU A 103 6.92 -2.83 2.24
C LEU A 103 7.27 -4.13 2.97
N ALA A 104 7.93 -5.04 2.25
CA ALA A 104 8.37 -6.32 2.80
C ALA A 104 9.66 -6.80 2.14
N ARG A 105 10.33 -7.77 2.76
CA ARG A 105 11.54 -8.42 2.26
C ARG A 105 11.23 -9.78 1.67
N LEU A 106 11.89 -10.12 0.58
CA LEU A 106 11.96 -11.50 0.10
C LEU A 106 12.86 -12.35 1.02
N PRO A 107 12.65 -13.68 1.10
CA PRO A 107 13.40 -14.55 2.02
C PRO A 107 14.93 -14.46 1.86
N ASP A 108 15.41 -14.42 0.61
CA ASP A 108 16.85 -14.44 0.28
C ASP A 108 17.41 -13.03 0.02
N ALA A 109 16.65 -11.98 0.36
CA ALA A 109 17.09 -10.62 0.15
C ALA A 109 18.23 -10.26 1.09
N PRO A 110 19.35 -9.70 0.59
CA PRO A 110 20.45 -9.26 1.43
C PRO A 110 19.98 -8.18 2.44
N SER A 111 20.77 -7.94 3.47
CA SER A 111 20.48 -6.89 4.45
C SER A 111 20.52 -5.49 3.81
N GLY A 112 19.77 -4.55 4.38
CA GLY A 112 19.76 -3.15 3.94
C GLY A 112 18.48 -2.74 3.22
N ILE A 113 18.41 -1.47 2.84
CA ILE A 113 17.21 -0.85 2.25
C ILE A 113 16.96 -1.24 0.80
N ARG A 114 18.01 -1.60 0.05
CA ARG A 114 17.90 -1.98 -1.38
C ARG A 114 17.15 -3.28 -1.64
N CYS A 115 16.83 -4.01 -0.58
CA CYS A 115 16.22 -5.35 -0.64
C CYS A 115 14.79 -5.35 -0.15
N ILE A 116 14.18 -4.18 -0.08
CA ILE A 116 12.78 -3.99 0.25
C ILE A 116 12.00 -3.88 -1.05
N SER A 117 10.94 -4.64 -1.15
CA SER A 117 10.01 -4.60 -2.28
C SER A 117 8.64 -4.09 -1.83
N LEU A 118 7.87 -3.56 -2.77
CA LEU A 118 6.53 -3.07 -2.55
C LEU A 118 5.52 -4.10 -3.06
N PHE A 119 4.61 -4.51 -2.18
CA PHE A 119 3.57 -5.50 -2.47
C PHE A 119 2.20 -4.86 -2.41
N LEU A 120 1.34 -5.24 -3.33
CA LEU A 120 -0.05 -4.83 -3.37
C LEU A 120 -0.90 -5.90 -2.68
N VAL A 121 -1.54 -5.52 -1.57
CA VAL A 121 -2.31 -6.41 -0.71
C VAL A 121 -3.72 -5.86 -0.53
N PRO A 122 -4.74 -6.41 -1.20
CA PRO A 122 -6.12 -6.00 -0.96
C PRO A 122 -6.62 -6.51 0.41
N LYS A 123 -7.35 -5.69 1.16
CA LYS A 123 -8.00 -6.07 2.42
C LYS A 123 -8.97 -7.24 2.20
N ARG A 124 -9.73 -7.18 1.12
CA ARG A 124 -10.64 -8.26 0.71
C ARG A 124 -10.12 -8.88 -0.57
N ARG A 125 -10.00 -10.21 -0.60
CA ARG A 125 -9.65 -10.92 -1.83
C ARG A 125 -10.69 -10.61 -2.90
N THR A 126 -10.22 -10.14 -4.04
CA THR A 126 -11.06 -9.98 -5.24
C THR A 126 -10.89 -11.23 -6.09
N ALA A 127 -12.00 -11.76 -6.61
CA ALA A 127 -11.92 -12.85 -7.58
C ALA A 127 -10.97 -12.49 -8.72
N ALA A 128 -10.31 -13.50 -9.24
CA ALA A 128 -9.37 -13.36 -10.36
C ALA A 128 -10.07 -12.86 -11.62
#